data_0d23d7cf626332c8796aec118a53725d
#
_entry.id   0d23d7cf626332c8796aec118a53725d
#
_cell.length_a   1.000
_cell.length_b   1.000
_cell.length_c   1.000
_cell.angle_alpha   90.00
_cell.angle_beta   90.00
_cell.angle_gamma   90.00
#
_symmetry.space_group_name_H-M   'P 1'
#
loop_
_entity.id
_entity.type
_entity.pdbx_description
1 polymer ?
#
loop_
_entity_poly.entity_id
_entity_poly.type
_entity_poly.pdbx_seq_one_letter_code
_entity_poly.pdbx_strand_id
1 'polypeptide(L)'
;MRTLFVHRGWRGRFASSGKVRLRTFAERSVEHLKRWVVVYVAVAAIALWFHAHYGLGLNASPSLPHRLYLIHKGEMPSRGDFVAFRWAGGGPYPAGVTFIKVIAGMPGDDVTRDAQGFHLNGVPVGVPKPVSRRGQPLEPGPIGRIPEGRYYVQAGHPDSLDSRYQLTGWIHTSQIIGRADALF
;
A
#
# COMPACT_ATOMS: atom_id res chain seq x y z
N MET A 1 20.26 -44.77 77.08
CA MET A 1 19.98 -43.41 76.63
C MET A 1 19.83 -43.42 75.15
N ARG A 2 18.60 -43.41 74.60
CA ARG A 2 18.29 -43.39 73.18
C ARG A 2 17.63 -42.07 72.86
N THR A 3 18.30 -41.20 72.10
CA THR A 3 17.79 -39.91 71.67
C THR A 3 17.10 -40.13 70.31
N LEU A 4 15.78 -39.92 70.28
CA LEU A 4 14.96 -39.91 69.04
C LEU A 4 15.08 -38.56 68.38
N PHE A 5 15.64 -38.53 67.13
CA PHE A 5 15.58 -37.41 66.23
C PHE A 5 14.25 -37.44 65.45
N VAL A 6 13.40 -36.45 65.67
CA VAL A 6 12.17 -36.22 64.92
C VAL A 6 12.51 -35.36 63.73
N HIS A 7 12.50 -35.95 62.54
CA HIS A 7 12.56 -35.24 61.25
C HIS A 7 11.20 -34.59 61.02
N ARG A 8 11.14 -33.29 61.18
CA ARG A 8 9.97 -32.46 60.84
C ARG A 8 10.07 -32.11 59.34
N GLY A 9 9.24 -32.82 58.54
CA GLY A 9 9.16 -32.60 57.08
C GLY A 9 8.62 -31.24 56.72
N TRP A 10 9.42 -30.49 56.01
CA TRP A 10 9.06 -29.22 55.38
C TRP A 10 8.54 -29.51 53.97
N ARG A 11 7.26 -29.84 53.85
CA ARG A 11 6.60 -30.02 52.56
C ARG A 11 5.42 -29.04 52.43
N GLY A 12 5.49 -28.16 51.43
CA GLY A 12 4.33 -27.68 50.71
C GLY A 12 3.67 -26.38 51.15
N ARG A 13 4.26 -25.24 50.84
CA ARG A 13 3.54 -23.95 50.80
C ARG A 13 3.89 -23.01 49.67
N PHE A 14 4.45 -23.51 48.58
CA PHE A 14 4.79 -22.63 47.42
C PHE A 14 3.92 -22.79 46.16
N ALA A 15 2.94 -23.71 46.14
CA ALA A 15 2.18 -24.02 44.94
C ALA A 15 0.81 -23.30 44.80
N SER A 16 0.32 -22.63 45.86
CA SER A 16 -1.04 -22.05 45.83
C SER A 16 -1.11 -20.56 45.42
N SER A 17 -0.03 -19.81 45.63
CA SER A 17 -0.03 -18.35 45.39
C SER A 17 -0.11 -17.96 43.92
N GLY A 18 0.49 -18.74 43.01
CA GLY A 18 0.50 -18.44 41.55
C GLY A 18 -0.85 -18.69 40.89
N LYS A 19 -1.52 -19.77 41.25
CA LYS A 19 -2.84 -20.12 40.69
C LYS A 19 -3.94 -19.14 41.11
N VAL A 20 -3.89 -18.64 42.34
CA VAL A 20 -4.84 -17.64 42.84
C VAL A 20 -4.64 -16.30 42.15
N ARG A 21 -3.40 -15.87 41.92
CA ARG A 21 -3.11 -14.62 41.18
C ARG A 21 -3.55 -14.67 39.71
N LEU A 22 -3.33 -15.78 39.04
CA LEU A 22 -3.77 -15.99 37.66
C LEU A 22 -5.30 -15.99 37.53
N ARG A 23 -5.99 -16.59 38.46
CA ARG A 23 -7.46 -16.65 38.49
C ARG A 23 -8.09 -15.26 38.70
N THR A 24 -7.59 -14.49 39.65
CA THR A 24 -8.06 -13.10 39.87
C THR A 24 -7.74 -12.17 38.73
N PHE A 25 -6.61 -12.37 38.05
CA PHE A 25 -6.28 -11.60 36.85
C PHE A 25 -7.25 -11.93 35.70
N ALA A 26 -7.52 -13.22 35.46
CA ALA A 26 -8.47 -13.67 34.44
C ALA A 26 -9.90 -13.15 34.69
N GLU A 27 -10.36 -13.22 35.93
CA GLU A 27 -11.69 -12.72 36.32
C GLU A 27 -11.81 -11.21 36.10
N ARG A 28 -10.82 -10.42 36.48
CA ARG A 28 -10.78 -8.97 36.24
C ARG A 28 -10.74 -8.63 34.74
N SER A 29 -9.99 -9.40 33.95
CA SER A 29 -9.91 -9.22 32.50
C SER A 29 -11.24 -9.52 31.83
N VAL A 30 -11.95 -10.56 32.25
CA VAL A 30 -13.29 -10.90 31.74
C VAL A 30 -14.32 -9.82 32.09
N GLU A 31 -14.31 -9.31 33.32
CA GLU A 31 -15.20 -8.22 33.73
C GLU A 31 -14.91 -6.93 32.96
N HIS A 32 -13.63 -6.59 32.77
CA HIS A 32 -13.22 -5.46 31.94
C HIS A 32 -13.72 -5.63 30.49
N LEU A 33 -13.51 -6.82 29.89
CA LEU A 33 -13.96 -7.12 28.55
C LEU A 33 -15.49 -7.00 28.43
N LYS A 34 -16.25 -7.56 29.35
CA LYS A 34 -17.73 -7.45 29.37
C LYS A 34 -18.19 -5.99 29.47
N ARG A 35 -17.53 -5.19 30.28
CA ARG A 35 -17.86 -3.78 30.47
C ARG A 35 -17.60 -2.95 29.22
N TRP A 36 -16.54 -3.28 28.47
CA TRP A 36 -16.07 -2.49 27.33
C TRP A 36 -16.34 -3.16 25.98
N VAL A 37 -17.04 -4.31 25.96
CA VAL A 37 -17.27 -5.08 24.73
C VAL A 37 -17.90 -4.24 23.60
N VAL A 38 -18.87 -3.39 23.94
CA VAL A 38 -19.52 -2.51 22.93
C VAL A 38 -18.50 -1.55 22.32
N VAL A 39 -17.62 -0.98 23.14
CA VAL A 39 -16.57 -0.07 22.66
C VAL A 39 -15.56 -0.81 21.76
N TYR A 40 -15.13 -2.01 22.18
CA TYR A 40 -14.21 -2.81 21.35
C TYR A 40 -14.84 -3.23 20.02
N VAL A 41 -16.12 -3.64 20.04
CA VAL A 41 -16.85 -3.98 18.82
C VAL A 41 -17.01 -2.76 17.92
N ALA A 42 -17.35 -1.59 18.48
CA ALA A 42 -17.46 -0.36 17.71
C ALA A 42 -16.11 0.05 17.07
N VAL A 43 -15.02 0.01 17.85
CA VAL A 43 -13.67 0.32 17.34
C VAL A 43 -13.26 -0.67 16.24
N ALA A 44 -13.51 -1.97 16.45
CA ALA A 44 -13.23 -2.99 15.44
C ALA A 44 -14.06 -2.77 14.17
N ALA A 45 -15.34 -2.46 14.29
CA ALA A 45 -16.22 -2.17 13.15
C ALA A 45 -15.73 -0.94 12.37
N ILE A 46 -15.36 0.15 13.06
CA ILE A 46 -14.80 1.36 12.44
C ILE A 46 -13.47 1.03 11.73
N ALA A 47 -12.59 0.29 12.38
CA ALA A 47 -11.31 -0.11 11.79
C ALA A 47 -11.49 -0.98 10.54
N LEU A 48 -12.42 -1.93 10.57
CA LEU A 48 -12.76 -2.77 9.42
C LEU A 48 -13.37 -1.95 8.29
N TRP A 49 -14.28 -1.03 8.61
CA TRP A 49 -14.87 -0.12 7.63
C TRP A 49 -13.80 0.75 6.98
N PHE A 50 -12.92 1.35 7.79
CA PHE A 50 -11.81 2.15 7.28
C PHE A 50 -10.89 1.31 6.39
N HIS A 51 -10.51 0.11 6.84
CA HIS A 51 -9.68 -0.79 6.05
C HIS A 51 -10.35 -1.22 4.73
N ALA A 52 -11.66 -1.36 4.70
CA ALA A 52 -12.39 -1.71 3.48
C ALA A 52 -12.36 -0.59 2.44
N HIS A 53 -12.46 0.68 2.87
CA HIS A 53 -12.61 1.84 1.99
C HIS A 53 -11.31 2.60 1.75
N TYR A 54 -10.35 2.53 2.67
CA TYR A 54 -9.12 3.29 2.60
C TYR A 54 -7.87 2.40 2.67
N GLY A 55 -6.78 2.95 2.20
CA GLY A 55 -5.44 2.37 2.30
C GLY A 55 -4.39 3.44 2.48
N LEU A 56 -3.24 3.07 3.00
CA LEU A 56 -2.07 3.95 3.04
C LEU A 56 -1.08 3.51 1.98
N GLY A 57 -0.61 4.47 1.18
CA GLY A 57 0.42 4.27 0.17
C GLY A 57 1.70 5.01 0.56
N LEU A 58 2.83 4.30 0.54
CA LEU A 58 4.14 4.89 0.75
C LEU A 58 4.87 5.00 -0.59
N ASN A 59 5.27 6.22 -0.96
CA ASN A 59 6.15 6.45 -2.09
C ASN A 59 7.62 6.38 -1.61
N ALA A 60 8.25 5.24 -1.85
CA ALA A 60 9.65 5.01 -1.48
C ALA A 60 10.66 5.60 -2.47
N SER A 61 10.20 6.19 -3.58
CA SER A 61 11.04 6.74 -4.64
C SER A 61 10.86 8.25 -4.77
N PRO A 62 11.84 9.00 -5.32
CA PRO A 62 11.69 10.44 -5.55
C PRO A 62 10.79 10.78 -6.75
N SER A 63 9.98 9.82 -7.24
CA SER A 63 9.16 9.99 -8.43
C SER A 63 8.04 11.00 -8.27
N LEU A 64 7.52 11.18 -7.05
CA LEU A 64 6.48 12.14 -6.68
C LEU A 64 6.95 12.99 -5.50
N PRO A 65 6.44 14.22 -5.33
CA PRO A 65 6.89 15.15 -4.28
C PRO A 65 6.52 14.69 -2.86
N HIS A 66 5.47 13.91 -2.73
CA HIS A 66 4.95 13.46 -1.44
C HIS A 66 5.36 12.01 -1.15
N ARG A 67 5.41 11.65 0.14
CA ARG A 67 5.82 10.31 0.58
C ARG A 67 4.66 9.45 1.08
N LEU A 68 3.64 10.07 1.65
CA LEU A 68 2.49 9.37 2.23
C LEU A 68 1.21 9.78 1.51
N TYR A 69 0.42 8.79 1.14
CA TYR A 69 -0.85 8.97 0.43
C TYR A 69 -1.97 8.20 1.12
N LEU A 70 -3.16 8.81 1.18
CA LEU A 70 -4.40 8.13 1.52
C LEU A 70 -5.05 7.64 0.22
N ILE A 71 -5.29 6.34 0.12
CA ILE A 71 -5.89 5.71 -1.05
C ILE A 71 -7.39 5.49 -0.77
N HIS A 72 -8.26 6.05 -1.58
CA HIS A 72 -9.70 5.84 -1.60
C HIS A 72 -9.99 4.63 -2.50
N LYS A 73 -10.14 3.46 -1.91
CA LYS A 73 -10.31 2.20 -2.66
C LYS A 73 -11.62 2.19 -3.43
N GLY A 74 -11.53 1.78 -4.70
CA GLY A 74 -12.70 1.70 -5.60
C GLY A 74 -13.12 3.04 -6.22
N GLU A 75 -12.55 4.17 -5.78
CA GLU A 75 -12.80 5.47 -6.39
C GLU A 75 -11.95 5.63 -7.65
N MET A 76 -12.60 5.93 -8.78
CA MET A 76 -11.90 6.13 -10.05
C MET A 76 -11.28 7.53 -10.09
N PRO A 77 -9.98 7.63 -10.40
CA PRO A 77 -9.30 8.92 -10.50
C PRO A 77 -9.68 9.64 -11.80
N SER A 78 -9.71 10.97 -11.73
CA SER A 78 -9.81 11.87 -12.87
C SER A 78 -8.42 12.27 -13.39
N ARG A 79 -8.37 12.97 -14.53
CA ARG A 79 -7.13 13.56 -15.03
C ARG A 79 -6.52 14.52 -14.00
N GLY A 80 -5.24 14.38 -13.73
CA GLY A 80 -4.50 15.16 -12.75
C GLY A 80 -4.49 14.57 -11.34
N ASP A 81 -5.37 13.63 -11.04
CA ASP A 81 -5.39 12.97 -9.75
C ASP A 81 -4.21 11.99 -9.59
N PHE A 82 -3.80 11.78 -8.35
CA PHE A 82 -2.97 10.63 -8.04
C PHE A 82 -3.79 9.35 -8.08
N VAL A 83 -3.24 8.32 -8.69
CA VAL A 83 -3.81 6.98 -8.78
C VAL A 83 -2.91 5.96 -8.09
N ALA A 84 -3.47 5.14 -7.22
CA ALA A 84 -2.82 3.94 -6.73
C ALA A 84 -3.25 2.75 -7.59
N PHE A 85 -2.28 1.99 -8.10
CA PHE A 85 -2.57 0.83 -8.95
C PHE A 85 -1.60 -0.33 -8.67
N ARG A 86 -2.02 -1.55 -9.00
CA ARG A 86 -1.20 -2.76 -8.88
C ARG A 86 -0.26 -2.85 -10.07
N TRP A 87 1.03 -2.94 -9.79
CA TRP A 87 2.05 -3.18 -10.79
C TRP A 87 1.88 -4.58 -11.41
N ALA A 88 1.91 -4.66 -12.74
CA ALA A 88 1.74 -5.93 -13.44
C ALA A 88 2.96 -6.86 -13.32
N GLY A 89 4.08 -6.32 -12.89
CA GLY A 89 5.36 -7.04 -12.80
C GLY A 89 6.34 -6.61 -13.90
N GLY A 90 7.58 -7.03 -13.71
CA GLY A 90 8.69 -6.75 -14.63
C GLY A 90 9.62 -5.65 -14.14
N GLY A 91 10.82 -5.61 -14.77
CA GLY A 91 11.91 -4.75 -14.31
C GLY A 91 12.36 -5.10 -12.90
N PRO A 92 12.67 -4.09 -12.06
CA PRO A 92 13.19 -4.32 -10.71
C PRO A 92 12.09 -4.61 -9.66
N TYR A 93 10.81 -4.60 -10.04
CA TYR A 93 9.70 -4.70 -9.10
C TYR A 93 8.84 -5.94 -9.35
N PRO A 94 8.49 -6.72 -8.31
CA PRO A 94 7.59 -7.86 -8.45
C PRO A 94 6.16 -7.41 -8.76
N ALA A 95 5.39 -8.31 -9.38
CA ALA A 95 3.96 -8.09 -9.59
C ALA A 95 3.21 -7.89 -8.27
N GLY A 96 2.15 -7.08 -8.30
CA GLY A 96 1.28 -6.83 -7.15
C GLY A 96 1.72 -5.67 -6.24
N VAL A 97 2.94 -5.14 -6.42
CA VAL A 97 3.37 -3.93 -5.69
C VAL A 97 2.46 -2.75 -6.06
N THR A 98 2.11 -1.94 -5.08
CA THR A 98 1.32 -0.73 -5.31
C THR A 98 2.23 0.40 -5.80
N PHE A 99 1.90 0.94 -6.97
CA PHE A 99 2.48 2.16 -7.51
C PHE A 99 1.52 3.33 -7.34
N ILE A 100 2.09 4.53 -7.14
CA ILE A 100 1.33 5.78 -7.15
C ILE A 100 1.91 6.67 -8.24
N LYS A 101 1.05 7.17 -9.12
CA LYS A 101 1.38 8.07 -10.24
C LYS A 101 0.25 9.08 -10.41
N VAL A 102 0.42 10.01 -11.34
CA VAL A 102 -0.63 10.94 -11.76
C VAL A 102 -1.30 10.39 -13.02
N ILE A 103 -2.62 10.44 -13.09
CA ILE A 103 -3.37 10.22 -14.34
C ILE A 103 -3.11 11.41 -15.28
N ALA A 104 -2.31 11.21 -16.30
CA ALA A 104 -2.07 12.24 -17.31
C ALA A 104 -3.03 12.07 -18.50
N GLY A 105 -3.31 10.83 -18.92
CA GLY A 105 -4.17 10.53 -20.06
C GLY A 105 -5.34 9.62 -19.72
N MET A 106 -6.47 9.91 -20.35
CA MET A 106 -7.76 9.23 -20.21
C MET A 106 -8.12 8.50 -21.50
N PRO A 107 -9.07 7.54 -21.47
CA PRO A 107 -9.61 6.96 -22.70
C PRO A 107 -10.01 8.03 -23.73
N GLY A 108 -9.62 7.81 -24.99
CA GLY A 108 -9.90 8.73 -26.08
C GLY A 108 -8.83 9.81 -26.33
N ASP A 109 -7.87 10.00 -25.42
CA ASP A 109 -6.73 10.89 -25.66
C ASP A 109 -5.77 10.31 -26.70
N ASP A 110 -5.05 11.18 -27.39
CA ASP A 110 -4.08 10.80 -28.39
C ASP A 110 -2.65 10.94 -27.85
N VAL A 111 -1.89 9.83 -27.93
CA VAL A 111 -0.49 9.76 -27.53
C VAL A 111 0.38 9.72 -28.77
N THR A 112 1.23 10.73 -28.94
CA THR A 112 2.21 10.79 -30.02
C THR A 112 3.63 10.80 -29.47
N ARG A 113 4.60 10.50 -30.34
CA ARG A 113 6.03 10.56 -30.00
C ARG A 113 6.82 11.04 -31.20
N ASP A 114 7.75 11.93 -30.92
CA ASP A 114 8.72 12.44 -31.88
C ASP A 114 10.14 12.48 -31.29
N ALA A 115 11.05 13.22 -31.89
CA ALA A 115 12.41 13.41 -31.39
C ALA A 115 12.48 14.18 -30.06
N GLN A 116 11.44 14.91 -29.70
CA GLN A 116 11.32 15.69 -28.47
C GLN A 116 10.67 14.91 -27.31
N GLY A 117 10.17 13.70 -27.57
CA GLY A 117 9.59 12.82 -26.58
C GLY A 117 8.12 12.49 -26.81
N PHE A 118 7.42 12.14 -25.72
CA PHE A 118 5.99 11.83 -25.75
C PHE A 118 5.15 13.09 -25.59
N HIS A 119 4.05 13.12 -26.34
CA HIS A 119 3.03 14.16 -26.26
C HIS A 119 1.66 13.51 -26.02
N LEU A 120 0.85 14.16 -25.20
CA LEU A 120 -0.53 13.79 -24.94
C LEU A 120 -1.45 14.90 -25.40
N ASN A 121 -2.27 14.65 -26.44
CA ASN A 121 -3.07 15.68 -27.12
C ASN A 121 -2.21 16.90 -27.53
N GLY A 122 -0.98 16.67 -28.01
CA GLY A 122 -0.04 17.71 -28.37
C GLY A 122 0.75 18.35 -27.23
N VAL A 123 0.43 18.03 -25.97
CA VAL A 123 1.15 18.58 -24.78
C VAL A 123 2.32 17.65 -24.43
N PRO A 124 3.57 18.17 -24.30
CA PRO A 124 4.72 17.35 -23.93
C PRO A 124 4.56 16.70 -22.54
N VAL A 125 4.80 15.39 -22.44
CA VAL A 125 4.75 14.63 -21.19
C VAL A 125 6.08 13.99 -20.82
N GLY A 126 7.13 14.25 -21.59
CA GLY A 126 8.51 13.93 -21.26
C GLY A 126 9.19 12.96 -22.23
N VAL A 127 10.50 12.85 -22.05
CA VAL A 127 11.38 12.05 -22.91
C VAL A 127 11.69 10.72 -22.21
N PRO A 128 11.48 9.57 -22.86
CA PRO A 128 11.90 8.29 -22.32
C PRO A 128 13.42 8.16 -22.39
N LYS A 129 14.04 7.60 -21.35
CA LYS A 129 15.46 7.24 -21.38
C LYS A 129 15.66 5.92 -22.13
N PRO A 130 16.75 5.76 -22.87
CA PRO A 130 17.03 4.50 -23.57
C PRO A 130 17.45 3.36 -22.63
N VAL A 131 17.98 3.71 -21.45
CA VAL A 131 18.45 2.74 -20.46
C VAL A 131 18.01 3.13 -19.04
N SER A 132 17.77 2.13 -18.22
CA SER A 132 17.49 2.29 -16.81
C SER A 132 18.73 2.70 -16.01
N ARG A 133 18.57 3.09 -14.74
CA ARG A 133 19.70 3.36 -13.82
C ARG A 133 20.62 2.15 -13.61
N ARG A 134 20.16 0.94 -13.94
CA ARG A 134 20.93 -0.31 -13.87
C ARG A 134 21.52 -0.73 -15.22
N GLY A 135 21.46 0.15 -16.23
CA GLY A 135 21.97 -0.12 -17.58
C GLY A 135 21.10 -1.05 -18.42
N GLN A 136 19.89 -1.41 -17.98
CA GLN A 136 18.99 -2.25 -18.74
C GLN A 136 18.31 -1.43 -19.84
N PRO A 137 18.15 -1.95 -21.07
CA PRO A 137 17.42 -1.27 -22.12
C PRO A 137 15.98 -1.00 -21.71
N LEU A 138 15.45 0.16 -22.09
CA LEU A 138 14.08 0.56 -21.86
C LEU A 138 13.42 0.85 -23.18
N GLU A 139 12.36 0.11 -23.50
CA GLU A 139 11.57 0.33 -24.69
C GLU A 139 10.55 1.44 -24.45
N PRO A 140 10.39 2.36 -25.42
CA PRO A 140 9.35 3.39 -25.36
C PRO A 140 7.96 2.78 -25.30
N GLY A 141 7.07 3.45 -24.58
CA GLY A 141 5.68 3.05 -24.41
C GLY A 141 4.83 3.12 -25.69
N PRO A 142 3.57 2.68 -25.61
CA PRO A 142 2.65 2.69 -26.74
C PRO A 142 2.25 4.11 -27.14
N ILE A 143 1.96 4.28 -28.44
CA ILE A 143 1.43 5.49 -29.06
C ILE A 143 0.06 5.20 -29.69
N GLY A 144 -0.67 6.26 -30.02
CA GLY A 144 -2.00 6.21 -30.63
C GLY A 144 -3.09 6.61 -29.63
N ARG A 145 -4.34 6.34 -29.99
CA ARG A 145 -5.49 6.69 -29.16
C ARG A 145 -5.62 5.73 -27.97
N ILE A 146 -5.70 6.28 -26.76
CA ILE A 146 -5.86 5.48 -25.53
C ILE A 146 -7.21 4.76 -25.58
N PRO A 147 -7.25 3.41 -25.53
CA PRO A 147 -8.48 2.64 -25.57
C PRO A 147 -9.34 2.82 -24.32
N GLU A 148 -10.62 2.45 -24.40
CA GLU A 148 -11.49 2.37 -23.24
C GLU A 148 -10.90 1.46 -22.15
N GLY A 149 -11.03 1.91 -20.89
CA GLY A 149 -10.49 1.20 -19.73
C GLY A 149 -8.97 1.22 -19.59
N ARG A 150 -8.27 2.05 -20.37
CA ARG A 150 -6.83 2.28 -20.29
C ARG A 150 -6.51 3.72 -19.92
N TYR A 151 -5.40 3.92 -19.21
CA TYR A 151 -5.00 5.21 -18.68
C TYR A 151 -3.49 5.40 -18.84
N TYR A 152 -3.10 6.60 -19.24
CA TYR A 152 -1.70 7.02 -19.27
C TYR A 152 -1.33 7.59 -17.92
N VAL A 153 -0.37 6.97 -17.24
CA VAL A 153 0.14 7.41 -15.94
C VAL A 153 1.52 8.01 -16.06
N GLN A 154 1.78 9.05 -15.29
CA GLN A 154 3.04 9.79 -15.31
C GLN A 154 3.50 10.19 -13.90
N ALA A 155 4.80 10.42 -13.76
CA ALA A 155 5.37 11.16 -12.64
C ALA A 155 6.43 12.13 -13.16
N GLY A 156 6.59 13.27 -12.49
CA GLY A 156 7.47 14.35 -12.95
C GLY A 156 8.96 14.02 -12.95
N HIS A 157 9.38 12.98 -12.24
CA HIS A 157 10.80 12.61 -12.18
C HIS A 157 11.26 11.90 -13.47
N PRO A 158 12.42 12.27 -14.05
CA PRO A 158 12.89 11.70 -15.32
C PRO A 158 13.21 10.20 -15.25
N ASP A 159 13.54 9.66 -14.06
CA ASP A 159 13.80 8.23 -13.85
C ASP A 159 12.55 7.46 -13.41
N SER A 160 11.37 8.07 -13.50
CA SER A 160 10.13 7.39 -13.13
C SER A 160 9.78 6.34 -14.16
N LEU A 161 9.49 5.14 -13.67
CA LEU A 161 8.89 4.08 -14.48
C LEU A 161 7.39 4.37 -14.58
N ASP A 162 6.94 4.80 -15.77
CA ASP A 162 5.57 5.23 -16.06
C ASP A 162 5.21 4.94 -17.53
N SER A 163 4.10 5.44 -18.03
CA SER A 163 3.59 5.11 -19.36
C SER A 163 4.47 5.54 -20.55
N ARG A 164 5.53 6.31 -20.29
CA ARG A 164 6.58 6.56 -21.30
C ARG A 164 7.32 5.28 -21.71
N TYR A 165 7.22 4.23 -20.92
CA TYR A 165 7.90 2.96 -21.16
C TYR A 165 6.92 1.82 -21.42
N GLN A 166 7.27 0.94 -22.36
CA GLN A 166 6.49 -0.24 -22.73
C GLN A 166 6.22 -1.15 -21.52
N LEU A 167 7.16 -1.23 -20.60
CA LEU A 167 7.06 -2.02 -19.38
C LEU A 167 5.85 -1.62 -18.49
N THR A 168 5.52 -0.33 -18.46
CA THR A 168 4.31 0.17 -17.78
C THR A 168 3.12 0.16 -18.73
N GLY A 169 3.34 0.66 -19.97
CA GLY A 169 2.28 0.85 -20.94
C GLY A 169 1.16 1.74 -20.40
N TRP A 170 -0.03 1.55 -20.94
CA TRP A 170 -1.25 2.14 -20.38
C TRP A 170 -1.83 1.19 -19.35
N ILE A 171 -2.01 1.66 -18.10
CA ILE A 171 -2.59 0.83 -17.04
C ILE A 171 -4.06 0.53 -17.32
N HIS A 172 -4.50 -0.64 -16.96
CA HIS A 172 -5.90 -1.08 -17.14
C HIS A 172 -6.73 -0.74 -15.89
N THR A 173 -8.02 -0.46 -16.08
CA THR A 173 -8.99 -0.21 -14.98
C THR A 173 -8.89 -1.25 -13.86
N SER A 174 -8.73 -2.53 -14.21
CA SER A 174 -8.62 -3.62 -13.21
C SER A 174 -7.36 -3.58 -12.34
N GLN A 175 -6.34 -2.80 -12.73
CA GLN A 175 -5.15 -2.58 -11.93
C GLN A 175 -5.36 -1.45 -10.91
N ILE A 176 -6.32 -0.55 -11.14
CA ILE A 176 -6.57 0.61 -10.30
C ILE A 176 -7.12 0.14 -8.95
N ILE A 177 -6.46 0.53 -7.87
CA ILE A 177 -6.90 0.33 -6.49
C ILE A 177 -7.86 1.46 -6.11
N GLY A 178 -7.52 2.68 -6.52
CA GLY A 178 -8.33 3.85 -6.25
C GLY A 178 -7.58 5.16 -6.44
N ARG A 179 -8.30 6.28 -6.26
CA ARG A 179 -7.74 7.64 -6.19
C ARG A 179 -6.90 7.78 -4.93
N ALA A 180 -5.84 8.56 -5.00
CA ALA A 180 -4.97 8.80 -3.86
C ALA A 180 -4.86 10.31 -3.57
N ASP A 181 -4.85 10.68 -2.30
CA ASP A 181 -4.61 12.04 -1.83
C ASP A 181 -3.27 12.11 -1.12
N ALA A 182 -2.48 13.12 -1.44
CA ALA A 182 -1.20 13.34 -0.77
C ALA A 182 -1.41 13.87 0.65
N LEU A 183 -0.74 13.24 1.63
CA LEU A 183 -0.77 13.67 3.03
C LEU A 183 0.49 14.44 3.41
N PHE A 184 1.69 13.96 2.98
CA PHE A 184 3.00 14.58 3.24
C PHE A 184 3.93 14.39 2.04
#